data_fe6b73b72cf55a169fce2be45c15f490
#
_entry.id   fe6b73b72cf55a169fce2be45c15f490
#
_cell.length_a   1.000
_cell.length_b   1.000
_cell.length_c   1.000
_cell.angle_alpha   90.00
_cell.angle_beta   90.00
_cell.angle_gamma   90.00
#
_symmetry.space_group_name_H-M   'P 1'
#
loop_
_entity.id
_entity.type
_entity.pdbx_description
1 polymer ?
#
loop_
_entity_poly.entity_id
_entity_poly.type
_entity_poly.pdbx_seq_one_letter_code
_entity_poly.pdbx_strand_id
1 'polypeptide(L)'
;GFIHLLVNLALIALATFLIIKLANVEDDTSPEALMYAIPMIATLLLWTFHLIGFKLVQPNQSAIFTFFGKYVGTVKENGFFWFNPLYGCKKLYLRISNMDVEPIKVNDKKGNPIMIGLIVVWRIKDTYKACFEVSSSETKPNKNGASSVIDLRSFDNFVKVQSDAALRKVAGMYAYDNIDGNPEEMT
;
A
#
# COMPACT_ATOMS: atom_id res chain seq x y z
N GLY A 1 -11.81 11.76 -10.01
CA GLY A 1 -11.85 10.77 -11.09
C GLY A 1 -12.70 11.22 -12.27
N PHE A 2 -13.94 11.68 -12.04
CA PHE A 2 -14.89 12.01 -13.11
C PHE A 2 -14.41 13.11 -14.07
N ILE A 3 -13.85 14.19 -13.55
CA ILE A 3 -13.31 15.30 -14.35
C ILE A 3 -12.20 14.80 -15.30
N HIS A 4 -11.32 13.94 -14.81
CA HIS A 4 -10.25 13.37 -15.64
C HIS A 4 -10.76 12.44 -16.73
N LEU A 5 -11.93 11.81 -16.53
CA LEU A 5 -12.60 11.02 -17.55
C LEU A 5 -13.11 11.92 -18.69
N LEU A 6 -13.68 13.08 -18.36
CA LEU A 6 -14.07 14.09 -19.35
C LEU A 6 -12.87 14.65 -20.13
N VAL A 7 -11.74 14.87 -19.44
CA VAL A 7 -10.48 15.30 -20.09
C VAL A 7 -10.00 14.24 -21.08
N ASN A 8 -10.07 12.94 -20.74
CA ASN A 8 -9.72 11.87 -21.69
C ASN A 8 -10.63 11.88 -22.91
N LEU A 9 -11.93 12.06 -22.73
CA LEU A 9 -12.88 12.15 -23.86
C LEU A 9 -12.55 13.32 -24.79
N ALA A 10 -12.21 14.48 -24.21
CA ALA A 10 -11.80 15.65 -24.99
C ALA A 10 -10.49 15.43 -25.75
N LEU A 11 -9.50 14.77 -25.13
CA LEU A 11 -8.24 14.44 -25.78
C LEU A 11 -8.43 13.45 -26.95
N ILE A 12 -9.32 12.45 -26.79
CA ILE A 12 -9.68 11.52 -27.86
C ILE A 12 -10.36 12.28 -29.01
N ALA A 13 -11.32 13.15 -28.72
CA ALA A 13 -12.00 13.96 -29.73
C ALA A 13 -11.02 14.86 -30.50
N LEU A 14 -10.06 15.46 -29.78
CA LEU A 14 -9.01 16.29 -30.41
C LEU A 14 -8.10 15.44 -31.31
N ALA A 15 -7.67 14.27 -30.83
CA ALA A 15 -6.82 13.35 -31.59
C ALA A 15 -7.54 12.87 -32.89
N THR A 16 -8.82 12.49 -32.80
CA THR A 16 -9.60 12.07 -33.97
C THR A 16 -9.79 13.22 -34.98
N PHE A 17 -10.01 14.44 -34.48
CA PHE A 17 -10.09 15.61 -35.34
C PHE A 17 -8.78 15.87 -36.09
N LEU A 18 -7.64 15.78 -35.44
CA LEU A 18 -6.32 15.95 -36.06
C LEU A 18 -6.01 14.84 -37.06
N ILE A 19 -6.39 13.60 -36.77
CA ILE A 19 -6.23 12.46 -37.71
C ILE A 19 -7.05 12.70 -39.01
N ILE A 20 -8.30 13.16 -38.89
CA ILE A 20 -9.15 13.46 -40.03
C ILE A 20 -8.56 14.59 -40.89
N LYS A 21 -8.02 15.63 -40.22
CA LYS A 21 -7.34 16.74 -40.92
C LYS A 21 -6.09 16.29 -41.62
N LEU A 22 -5.27 15.44 -41.01
CA LEU A 22 -4.06 14.90 -41.63
C LEU A 22 -4.39 13.99 -42.82
N ALA A 23 -5.43 13.14 -42.70
CA ALA A 23 -5.88 12.27 -43.77
C ALA A 23 -6.42 13.00 -45.03
N ASN A 24 -6.82 14.27 -44.89
CA ASN A 24 -7.30 15.10 -46.01
C ASN A 24 -6.19 15.93 -46.66
N VAL A 25 -4.92 15.78 -46.21
CA VAL A 25 -3.79 16.43 -46.87
C VAL A 25 -3.28 15.52 -47.98
N GLU A 26 -3.25 15.99 -49.22
CA GLU A 26 -2.89 15.19 -50.40
C GLU A 26 -1.40 14.83 -50.46
N ASP A 27 -0.52 15.60 -49.85
CA ASP A 27 0.93 15.41 -49.85
C ASP A 27 1.48 15.25 -48.41
N ASP A 28 1.91 14.02 -48.09
CA ASP A 28 2.46 13.68 -46.77
C ASP A 28 3.75 14.42 -46.41
N THR A 29 4.46 14.97 -47.38
CA THR A 29 5.72 15.74 -47.19
C THR A 29 5.51 17.24 -47.20
N SER A 30 4.26 17.73 -47.32
CA SER A 30 3.96 19.14 -47.33
C SER A 30 4.17 19.79 -45.95
N PRO A 31 4.52 21.09 -45.85
CA PRO A 31 4.58 21.79 -44.60
C PRO A 31 3.26 21.74 -43.80
N GLU A 32 2.13 21.58 -44.51
CA GLU A 32 0.79 21.45 -43.93
C GLU A 32 0.63 20.11 -43.19
N ALA A 33 1.15 19.01 -43.72
CA ALA A 33 1.14 17.71 -43.08
C ALA A 33 1.90 17.74 -41.73
N LEU A 34 3.08 18.36 -41.71
CA LEU A 34 3.86 18.56 -40.48
C LEU A 34 3.12 19.41 -39.44
N MET A 35 2.39 20.43 -39.88
CA MET A 35 1.60 21.29 -39.00
C MET A 35 0.50 20.52 -38.23
N TYR A 36 -0.05 19.45 -38.79
CA TYR A 36 -1.04 18.58 -38.12
C TYR A 36 -0.41 17.38 -37.44
N ALA A 37 0.69 16.80 -37.98
CA ALA A 37 1.36 15.63 -37.46
C ALA A 37 2.01 15.91 -36.08
N ILE A 38 2.68 17.03 -35.91
CA ILE A 38 3.35 17.38 -34.63
C ILE A 38 2.34 17.48 -33.47
N PRO A 39 1.23 18.26 -33.55
CA PRO A 39 0.26 18.33 -32.46
C PRO A 39 -0.48 16.99 -32.27
N MET A 40 -0.66 16.18 -33.28
CA MET A 40 -1.24 14.84 -33.15
C MET A 40 -0.35 13.95 -32.27
N ILE A 41 0.94 13.86 -32.58
CA ILE A 41 1.90 13.08 -31.77
C ILE A 41 1.93 13.61 -30.34
N ALA A 42 2.00 14.93 -30.16
CA ALA A 42 1.98 15.54 -28.83
C ALA A 42 0.71 15.20 -28.04
N THR A 43 -0.46 15.21 -28.69
CA THR A 43 -1.73 14.85 -28.06
C THR A 43 -1.76 13.38 -27.66
N LEU A 44 -1.25 12.47 -28.48
CA LEU A 44 -1.15 11.04 -28.16
C LEU A 44 -0.22 10.78 -26.97
N LEU A 45 0.94 11.43 -26.93
CA LEU A 45 1.87 11.34 -25.80
C LEU A 45 1.23 11.85 -24.51
N LEU A 46 0.54 12.97 -24.59
CA LEU A 46 -0.13 13.57 -23.44
C LEU A 46 -1.30 12.70 -22.96
N TRP A 47 -2.02 12.07 -23.87
CA TRP A 47 -3.09 11.14 -23.55
C TRP A 47 -2.57 9.87 -22.87
N THR A 48 -1.51 9.24 -23.38
CA THR A 48 -0.90 8.06 -22.77
C THR A 48 -0.35 8.38 -21.38
N PHE A 49 0.30 9.53 -21.22
CA PHE A 49 0.77 10.01 -19.91
C PHE A 49 -0.38 10.20 -18.91
N HIS A 50 -1.50 10.74 -19.39
CA HIS A 50 -2.68 10.97 -18.55
C HIS A 50 -3.33 9.66 -18.09
N LEU A 51 -3.35 8.61 -18.93
CA LEU A 51 -3.91 7.30 -18.59
C LEU A 51 -3.15 6.61 -17.45
N ILE A 52 -1.83 6.78 -17.35
CA ILE A 52 -1.00 6.17 -16.29
C ILE A 52 -1.39 6.69 -14.90
N GLY A 53 -1.96 7.90 -14.82
CA GLY A 53 -2.35 8.53 -13.56
C GLY A 53 -3.54 7.90 -12.85
N PHE A 54 -4.34 7.04 -13.50
CA PHE A 54 -5.48 6.41 -12.87
C PHE A 54 -5.08 5.31 -11.92
N LYS A 55 -5.56 5.38 -10.68
CA LYS A 55 -5.31 4.41 -9.62
C LYS A 55 -6.62 4.01 -8.95
N LEU A 56 -6.80 2.72 -8.76
CA LEU A 56 -7.91 2.14 -8.02
C LEU A 56 -7.45 1.80 -6.60
N VAL A 57 -8.16 2.31 -5.59
CA VAL A 57 -7.98 1.98 -4.17
C VAL A 57 -9.13 1.10 -3.73
N GLN A 58 -8.82 -0.12 -3.29
CA GLN A 58 -9.82 -1.10 -2.84
C GLN A 58 -10.27 -0.82 -1.40
N PRO A 59 -11.45 -1.32 -0.98
CA PRO A 59 -11.87 -1.29 0.42
C PRO A 59 -10.82 -1.94 1.34
N ASN A 60 -10.60 -1.36 2.51
CA ASN A 60 -9.57 -1.77 3.48
C ASN A 60 -8.14 -1.77 2.91
N GLN A 61 -7.88 -0.91 1.93
CA GLN A 61 -6.57 -0.67 1.37
C GLN A 61 -6.25 0.82 1.48
N SER A 62 -5.01 1.15 1.79
CA SER A 62 -4.49 2.52 1.69
C SER A 62 -3.46 2.62 0.59
N ALA A 63 -3.45 3.75 -0.11
CA ALA A 63 -2.45 4.11 -1.09
C ALA A 63 -1.53 5.18 -0.52
N ILE A 64 -0.25 4.88 -0.43
CA ILE A 64 0.80 5.76 0.08
C ILE A 64 1.56 6.30 -1.11
N PHE A 65 1.63 7.62 -1.23
CA PHE A 65 2.26 8.31 -2.35
C PHE A 65 3.60 8.91 -1.94
N THR A 66 4.60 8.66 -2.78
CA THR A 66 5.94 9.24 -2.66
C THR A 66 6.32 9.94 -3.96
N PHE A 67 7.03 11.05 -3.84
CA PHE A 67 7.59 11.79 -4.97
C PHE A 67 9.10 11.90 -4.78
N PHE A 68 9.88 11.29 -5.68
CA PHE A 68 11.34 11.20 -5.58
C PHE A 68 11.84 10.80 -4.18
N GLY A 69 11.16 9.80 -3.57
CA GLY A 69 11.50 9.31 -2.22
C GLY A 69 10.88 10.10 -1.06
N LYS A 70 10.37 11.31 -1.28
CA LYS A 70 9.68 12.09 -0.26
C LYS A 70 8.23 11.66 -0.13
N TYR A 71 7.76 11.45 1.09
CA TYR A 71 6.34 11.19 1.36
C TYR A 71 5.48 12.41 1.02
N VAL A 72 4.42 12.19 0.26
CA VAL A 72 3.47 13.23 -0.18
C VAL A 72 2.17 13.12 0.60
N GLY A 73 1.65 11.90 0.77
CA GLY A 73 0.39 11.68 1.47
C GLY A 73 -0.10 10.24 1.39
N THR A 74 -1.16 9.96 2.13
CA THR A 74 -1.84 8.66 2.15
C THR A 74 -3.32 8.83 1.92
N VAL A 75 -3.89 8.07 0.98
CA VAL A 75 -5.31 7.99 0.71
C VAL A 75 -5.83 6.67 1.27
N LYS A 76 -6.84 6.76 2.16
CA LYS A 76 -7.51 5.62 2.78
C LYS A 76 -8.91 5.38 2.21
N GLU A 77 -9.44 6.34 1.48
CA GLU A 77 -10.75 6.23 0.86
C GLU A 77 -10.68 5.28 -0.34
N ASN A 78 -11.66 4.39 -0.42
CA ASN A 78 -11.82 3.50 -1.57
C ASN A 78 -12.44 4.25 -2.74
N GLY A 79 -12.01 3.88 -3.93
CA GLY A 79 -12.55 4.49 -5.14
C GLY A 79 -11.55 4.56 -6.28
N PHE A 80 -11.98 5.25 -7.33
CA PHE A 80 -11.20 5.48 -8.53
C PHE A 80 -10.70 6.93 -8.54
N PHE A 81 -9.38 7.08 -8.43
CA PHE A 81 -8.73 8.38 -8.34
C PHE A 81 -7.73 8.58 -9.47
N TRP A 82 -7.48 9.83 -9.79
CA TRP A 82 -6.40 10.21 -10.66
C TRP A 82 -5.32 10.92 -9.82
N PHE A 83 -4.08 10.49 -9.98
CA PHE A 83 -2.90 11.08 -9.35
C PHE A 83 -1.83 11.33 -10.40
N ASN A 84 -0.92 12.25 -10.09
CA ASN A 84 0.21 12.50 -10.95
C ASN A 84 0.98 11.19 -11.22
N PRO A 85 1.19 10.78 -12.48
CA PRO A 85 1.88 9.54 -12.83
C PRO A 85 3.31 9.43 -12.32
N LEU A 86 3.95 10.57 -12.01
CA LEU A 86 5.29 10.63 -11.41
C LEU A 86 5.32 10.23 -9.92
N TYR A 87 4.16 10.06 -9.28
CA TYR A 87 4.12 9.61 -7.90
C TYR A 87 4.31 8.09 -7.82
N GLY A 88 5.31 7.67 -7.05
CA GLY A 88 5.42 6.28 -6.60
C GLY A 88 4.24 5.94 -5.70
N CYS A 89 3.56 4.83 -5.96
CA CYS A 89 2.41 4.38 -5.19
C CYS A 89 2.72 3.04 -4.52
N LYS A 90 2.65 3.00 -3.19
CA LYS A 90 2.70 1.77 -2.40
C LYS A 90 1.31 1.52 -1.81
N LYS A 91 0.79 0.32 -1.98
CA LYS A 91 -0.51 -0.07 -1.43
C LYS A 91 -0.31 -0.94 -0.19
N LEU A 92 -1.08 -0.65 0.87
CA LEU A 92 -1.01 -1.34 2.14
C LEU A 92 -2.42 -1.79 2.55
N TYR A 93 -2.56 -3.06 2.94
CA TYR A 93 -3.83 -3.57 3.47
C TYR A 93 -4.00 -3.18 4.93
N LEU A 94 -5.22 -2.74 5.28
CA LEU A 94 -5.62 -2.33 6.64
C LEU A 94 -6.54 -3.36 7.31
N ARG A 95 -6.61 -4.57 6.76
CA ARG A 95 -7.44 -5.67 7.30
C ARG A 95 -6.90 -6.10 8.64
N ILE A 96 -7.79 -6.63 9.48
CA ILE A 96 -7.41 -7.31 10.71
C ILE A 96 -6.73 -8.63 10.32
N SER A 97 -5.61 -8.91 10.95
CA SER A 97 -4.87 -10.17 10.83
C SER A 97 -4.91 -10.91 12.17
N ASN A 98 -5.10 -12.23 12.09
CA ASN A 98 -5.04 -13.13 13.24
C ASN A 98 -3.79 -13.98 13.09
N MET A 99 -3.04 -14.13 14.17
CA MET A 99 -1.86 -14.96 14.22
C MET A 99 -1.92 -15.86 15.45
N ASP A 100 -1.80 -17.16 15.23
CA ASP A 100 -1.61 -18.14 16.28
C ASP A 100 -0.10 -18.34 16.46
N VAL A 101 0.39 -18.04 17.64
CA VAL A 101 1.81 -18.16 17.99
C VAL A 101 2.00 -19.46 18.74
N GLU A 102 2.95 -20.26 18.28
CA GLU A 102 3.32 -21.51 18.96
C GLU A 102 3.61 -21.25 20.44
N PRO A 103 3.19 -22.17 21.33
CA PRO A 103 3.43 -22.04 22.75
C PRO A 103 4.91 -21.88 23.07
N ILE A 104 5.26 -20.85 23.82
CA ILE A 104 6.62 -20.57 24.24
C ILE A 104 6.83 -20.94 25.70
N LYS A 105 8.01 -21.45 26.01
CA LYS A 105 8.42 -21.72 27.39
C LYS A 105 8.93 -20.42 28.01
N VAL A 106 8.31 -20.03 29.14
CA VAL A 106 8.67 -18.83 29.89
C VAL A 106 8.76 -19.20 31.38
N ASN A 107 9.49 -18.43 32.14
CA ASN A 107 9.54 -18.57 33.60
C ASN A 107 8.61 -17.55 34.25
N ASP A 108 7.88 -17.99 35.25
CA ASP A 108 7.06 -17.14 36.09
C ASP A 108 7.93 -16.31 37.07
N LYS A 109 7.30 -15.50 37.91
CA LYS A 109 7.96 -14.69 38.94
C LYS A 109 8.77 -15.51 39.97
N LYS A 110 8.37 -16.76 40.24
CA LYS A 110 9.03 -17.70 41.14
C LYS A 110 10.10 -18.56 40.43
N GLY A 111 10.26 -18.40 39.12
CA GLY A 111 11.20 -19.16 38.30
C GLY A 111 10.67 -20.49 37.76
N ASN A 112 9.39 -20.79 37.94
CA ASN A 112 8.78 -22.03 37.44
C ASN A 112 8.61 -21.95 35.92
N PRO A 113 9.02 -22.95 35.16
CA PRO A 113 8.82 -22.99 33.72
C PRO A 113 7.37 -23.32 33.37
N ILE A 114 6.73 -22.43 32.62
CA ILE A 114 5.37 -22.59 32.13
C ILE A 114 5.34 -22.49 30.60
N MET A 115 4.38 -23.19 29.97
CA MET A 115 4.14 -23.10 28.52
C MET A 115 2.90 -22.24 28.27
N ILE A 116 3.07 -21.14 27.52
CA ILE A 116 1.98 -20.22 27.23
C ILE A 116 1.78 -20.12 25.72
N GLY A 117 0.56 -20.42 25.24
CA GLY A 117 0.12 -20.16 23.88
C GLY A 117 -0.49 -18.75 23.78
N LEU A 118 -0.34 -18.11 22.63
CA LEU A 118 -0.79 -16.74 22.40
C LEU A 118 -1.49 -16.62 21.04
N ILE A 119 -2.69 -16.10 21.05
CA ILE A 119 -3.42 -15.69 19.86
C ILE A 119 -3.36 -14.16 19.76
N VAL A 120 -2.80 -13.64 18.69
CA VAL A 120 -2.64 -12.20 18.47
C VAL A 120 -3.55 -11.74 17.35
N VAL A 121 -4.42 -10.79 17.67
CA VAL A 121 -5.27 -10.09 16.68
C VAL A 121 -4.73 -8.67 16.54
N TRP A 122 -4.32 -8.30 15.34
CA TRP A 122 -3.68 -7.02 15.11
C TRP A 122 -4.11 -6.37 13.80
N ARG A 123 -3.91 -5.07 13.70
CA ARG A 123 -4.13 -4.29 12.47
C ARG A 123 -3.20 -3.09 12.41
N ILE A 124 -2.94 -2.60 11.21
CA ILE A 124 -2.17 -1.38 10.99
C ILE A 124 -3.07 -0.16 11.24
N LYS A 125 -2.68 0.69 12.18
CA LYS A 125 -3.35 1.96 12.48
C LYS A 125 -2.69 3.13 11.75
N ASP A 126 -1.36 3.18 11.80
CA ASP A 126 -0.56 4.23 11.17
C ASP A 126 0.17 3.67 9.95
N THR A 127 -0.28 4.10 8.78
CA THR A 127 0.24 3.64 7.49
C THR A 127 1.63 4.18 7.16
N TYR A 128 1.95 5.40 7.65
CA TYR A 128 3.26 6.00 7.45
C TYR A 128 4.33 5.22 8.21
N LYS A 129 4.13 5.03 9.52
CA LYS A 129 5.05 4.27 10.36
C LYS A 129 5.23 2.84 9.87
N ALA A 130 4.12 2.17 9.52
CA ALA A 130 4.18 0.82 8.98
C ALA A 130 5.01 0.74 7.69
N CYS A 131 4.91 1.72 6.81
CA CYS A 131 5.59 1.70 5.51
C CYS A 131 7.07 2.10 5.58
N PHE A 132 7.46 2.98 6.51
CA PHE A 132 8.78 3.61 6.51
C PHE A 132 9.62 3.35 7.77
N GLU A 133 9.00 3.06 8.92
CA GLU A 133 9.70 2.84 10.18
C GLU A 133 9.84 1.35 10.52
N VAL A 134 8.85 0.52 10.12
CA VAL A 134 8.95 -0.93 10.32
C VAL A 134 9.70 -1.53 9.13
N SER A 135 10.88 -2.04 9.36
CA SER A 135 11.67 -2.77 8.36
C SER A 135 10.98 -4.09 8.01
N SER A 136 10.10 -4.04 7.04
CA SER A 136 9.56 -5.25 6.42
C SER A 136 10.52 -5.67 5.30
N SER A 137 11.26 -6.74 5.53
CA SER A 137 12.31 -7.23 4.65
C SER A 137 11.83 -7.73 3.28
N GLU A 138 10.54 -7.74 3.02
CA GLU A 138 9.96 -8.29 1.80
C GLU A 138 8.93 -7.37 1.15
N THR A 139 9.40 -6.34 0.47
CA THR A 139 8.60 -5.69 -0.55
C THR A 139 8.66 -6.57 -1.80
N LYS A 140 7.69 -7.47 -2.00
CA LYS A 140 7.58 -8.21 -3.27
C LYS A 140 7.14 -7.22 -4.35
N PRO A 141 7.97 -6.94 -5.38
CA PRO A 141 7.53 -6.17 -6.51
C PRO A 141 6.40 -6.95 -7.20
N ASN A 142 5.26 -6.32 -7.37
CA ASN A 142 4.20 -6.90 -8.18
C ASN A 142 4.72 -7.01 -9.62
N LYS A 143 4.56 -8.17 -10.27
CA LYS A 143 5.00 -8.45 -11.65
C LYS A 143 4.49 -7.46 -12.70
N ASN A 144 3.55 -6.59 -12.34
CA ASN A 144 2.93 -5.58 -13.20
C ASN A 144 3.47 -4.15 -12.98
N GLY A 145 4.65 -3.97 -12.41
CA GLY A 145 5.51 -2.76 -12.54
C GLY A 145 5.03 -1.43 -11.96
N ALA A 146 3.75 -1.24 -11.61
CA ALA A 146 3.22 0.11 -11.34
C ALA A 146 2.84 0.41 -9.88
N SER A 147 2.72 -0.57 -9.01
CA SER A 147 2.52 -0.35 -7.57
C SER A 147 2.98 -1.55 -6.76
N SER A 148 3.89 -1.32 -5.83
CA SER A 148 4.29 -2.33 -4.86
C SER A 148 3.17 -2.49 -3.83
N VAL A 149 2.65 -3.70 -3.67
CA VAL A 149 1.70 -4.04 -2.61
C VAL A 149 2.50 -4.59 -1.43
N ILE A 150 2.35 -3.97 -0.26
CA ILE A 150 2.94 -4.46 0.98
C ILE A 150 1.94 -5.42 1.60
N ASP A 151 2.31 -6.70 1.69
CA ASP A 151 1.49 -7.73 2.30
C ASP A 151 1.57 -7.63 3.83
N LEU A 152 0.46 -7.88 4.50
CA LEU A 152 0.39 -7.96 5.98
C LEU A 152 1.35 -9.00 6.55
N ARG A 153 1.59 -10.09 5.82
CA ARG A 153 2.52 -11.15 6.23
C ARG A 153 3.95 -10.67 6.48
N SER A 154 4.36 -9.57 5.84
CA SER A 154 5.68 -8.98 6.09
C SER A 154 5.80 -8.39 7.50
N PHE A 155 4.68 -8.12 8.17
CA PHE A 155 4.63 -7.63 9.54
C PHE A 155 4.44 -8.74 10.58
N ASP A 156 4.08 -9.96 10.18
CA ASP A 156 3.83 -11.08 11.09
C ASP A 156 5.03 -11.37 11.98
N ASN A 157 6.23 -11.43 11.40
CA ASN A 157 7.44 -11.64 12.17
C ASN A 157 7.73 -10.53 13.18
N PHE A 158 7.50 -9.28 12.80
CA PHE A 158 7.66 -8.15 13.72
C PHE A 158 6.67 -8.25 14.88
N VAL A 159 5.40 -8.49 14.59
CA VAL A 159 4.34 -8.64 15.61
C VAL A 159 4.63 -9.84 16.51
N LYS A 160 5.05 -10.99 15.94
CA LYS A 160 5.43 -12.20 16.70
C LYS A 160 6.53 -11.90 17.71
N VAL A 161 7.64 -11.33 17.25
CA VAL A 161 8.79 -11.03 18.14
C VAL A 161 8.41 -10.07 19.25
N GLN A 162 7.62 -9.02 18.95
CA GLN A 162 7.16 -8.06 19.97
C GLN A 162 6.19 -8.70 20.96
N SER A 163 5.29 -9.57 20.48
CA SER A 163 4.34 -10.30 21.31
C SER A 163 5.04 -11.29 22.23
N ASP A 164 6.03 -12.04 21.74
CA ASP A 164 6.84 -12.95 22.54
C ASP A 164 7.62 -12.23 23.63
N ALA A 165 8.21 -11.09 23.29
CA ALA A 165 8.93 -10.25 24.26
C ALA A 165 7.99 -9.71 25.36
N ALA A 166 6.79 -9.23 24.96
CA ALA A 166 5.78 -8.74 25.90
C ALA A 166 5.28 -9.86 26.81
N LEU A 167 5.02 -11.06 26.23
CA LEU A 167 4.56 -12.23 27.00
C LEU A 167 5.59 -12.67 28.05
N ARG A 168 6.88 -12.75 27.69
CA ARG A 168 7.95 -13.07 28.63
C ARG A 168 8.05 -12.05 29.77
N LYS A 169 7.90 -10.77 29.46
CA LYS A 169 7.92 -9.70 30.45
C LYS A 169 6.74 -9.81 31.42
N VAL A 170 5.53 -10.02 30.90
CA VAL A 170 4.32 -10.15 31.73
C VAL A 170 4.38 -11.42 32.58
N ALA A 171 4.73 -12.57 32.00
CA ALA A 171 4.85 -13.83 32.74
C ALA A 171 5.83 -13.74 33.91
N GLY A 172 6.96 -13.05 33.74
CA GLY A 172 7.93 -12.83 34.82
C GLY A 172 7.45 -11.88 35.95
N MET A 173 6.33 -11.18 35.77
CA MET A 173 5.75 -10.32 36.83
C MET A 173 4.78 -11.05 37.76
N TYR A 174 4.20 -12.17 37.30
CA TYR A 174 3.15 -12.90 38.01
C TYR A 174 3.59 -14.32 38.31
N ALA A 175 3.20 -14.83 39.47
CA ALA A 175 3.39 -16.23 39.82
C ALA A 175 2.24 -17.05 39.25
N TYR A 176 2.53 -18.17 38.57
CA TYR A 176 1.51 -19.07 38.04
C TYR A 176 0.76 -19.81 39.18
N ASP A 177 1.49 -20.13 40.24
CA ASP A 177 0.97 -20.93 41.36
C ASP A 177 0.92 -20.07 42.62
N ASN A 178 -0.31 -19.78 43.09
CA ASN A 178 -0.54 -18.98 44.27
C ASN A 178 -0.66 -19.89 45.51
N ILE A 179 0.49 -20.40 45.98
CA ILE A 179 0.56 -21.26 47.17
C ILE A 179 0.19 -20.50 48.47
N ASP A 180 0.30 -19.16 48.46
CA ASP A 180 0.11 -18.33 49.63
C ASP A 180 -1.30 -17.70 49.79
N GLY A 181 -2.25 -18.12 48.90
CA GLY A 181 -3.66 -17.76 49.02
C GLY A 181 -3.99 -16.26 48.79
N ASN A 182 -3.12 -15.52 48.15
CA ASN A 182 -3.38 -14.10 47.82
C ASN A 182 -4.17 -14.01 46.50
N PRO A 183 -5.45 -13.58 46.54
CA PRO A 183 -6.35 -13.65 45.37
C PRO A 183 -5.97 -12.69 44.22
N GLU A 184 -5.05 -11.76 44.43
CA GLU A 184 -4.66 -10.77 43.40
C GLU A 184 -3.71 -11.29 42.32
N GLU A 185 -3.13 -12.48 42.48
CA GLU A 185 -2.16 -13.03 41.52
C GLU A 185 -2.78 -14.00 40.47
N MET A 186 -4.09 -14.31 40.55
CA MET A 186 -4.78 -15.31 39.69
C MET A 186 -5.86 -14.75 38.74
N THR A 187 -5.96 -13.45 38.57
CA THR A 187 -6.93 -12.85 37.64
C THR A 187 -6.31 -12.22 36.41
#